data_dd36b0de6d8103ee42eecb26e348dd63
#
_entry.id   dd36b0de6d8103ee42eecb26e348dd63
#
_cell.length_a   1.000
_cell.length_b   1.000
_cell.length_c   1.000
_cell.angle_alpha   90.00
_cell.angle_beta   90.00
_cell.angle_gamma   90.00
#
_symmetry.space_group_name_H-M   'P 1'
#
loop_
_entity.id
_entity.type
_entity.pdbx_description
1 polymer ?
#
loop_
_entity_poly.entity_id
_entity_poly.type
_entity_poly.pdbx_seq_one_letter_code
_entity_poly.pdbx_strand_id
1 'polypeptide(L)'
;MLIDAGCGGRIVSLKSNRHELLLQDSINPINYGSTLWVSPQDWGWPPPAILDRDRYSVRIENNSLMLSSGVDDLMKCKIEKTIHSVVGDTSFVIEYKIINESDIILKYAPWEVTRVPAGGITFFPEGPAGGKRQSKLNIIKHEGIVWFYFDPLLVNDHQKLFYNGKEGWLAHQTNSLLFIKRYPDISYEQEAPGETEVELYIHKNRTYMELEIQGEYVSLSPKDTIVWKVCWFLRERQNKIETDDERKNVLSYVRRLVNGEK
;
A
#
# COMPACT_ATOMS: atom_id res chain seq x y z
N MET A 1 -1.30 -9.64 12.60
CA MET A 1 -0.43 -9.53 11.41
C MET A 1 0.56 -10.68 11.42
N LEU A 2 0.84 -11.31 10.27
CA LEU A 2 1.85 -12.34 10.08
C LEU A 2 2.82 -11.88 8.98
N ILE A 3 4.12 -12.10 9.19
CA ILE A 3 5.17 -11.65 8.28
C ILE A 3 6.06 -12.85 7.95
N ASP A 4 6.37 -13.04 6.66
CA ASP A 4 7.27 -14.06 6.17
C ASP A 4 8.64 -13.46 5.82
N ALA A 5 9.60 -13.64 6.72
CA ALA A 5 10.97 -13.23 6.49
C ALA A 5 11.68 -14.08 5.41
N GLY A 6 11.18 -15.27 5.13
CA GLY A 6 11.69 -16.17 4.08
C GLY A 6 11.33 -15.70 2.67
N CYS A 7 10.40 -14.77 2.54
CA CYS A 7 9.89 -14.27 1.26
C CYS A 7 9.81 -12.73 1.27
N GLY A 8 10.94 -12.04 1.12
CA GLY A 8 11.01 -10.57 0.99
C GLY A 8 10.54 -9.78 2.21
N GLY A 9 10.48 -10.40 3.40
CA GLY A 9 9.87 -9.76 4.57
C GLY A 9 8.43 -9.32 4.29
N ARG A 10 7.68 -10.14 3.57
CA ARG A 10 6.32 -9.89 3.10
C ARG A 10 5.32 -9.98 4.24
N ILE A 11 4.36 -9.06 4.30
CA ILE A 11 3.21 -9.18 5.20
C ILE A 11 2.23 -10.13 4.52
N VAL A 12 2.08 -11.34 5.06
CA VAL A 12 1.31 -12.42 4.41
C VAL A 12 -0.10 -12.60 4.97
N SER A 13 -0.38 -12.02 6.15
CA SER A 13 -1.72 -12.08 6.75
C SER A 13 -1.98 -10.87 7.63
N LEU A 14 -3.18 -10.31 7.50
CA LEU A 14 -3.73 -9.29 8.39
C LEU A 14 -5.19 -9.66 8.70
N LYS A 15 -5.44 -10.14 9.92
CA LYS A 15 -6.75 -10.65 10.34
C LYS A 15 -7.33 -9.85 11.49
N SER A 16 -8.66 -9.74 11.49
CA SER A 16 -9.46 -9.52 12.69
C SER A 16 -10.41 -10.69 12.88
N ASN A 17 -10.32 -11.35 14.01
CA ASN A 17 -11.01 -12.63 14.28
C ASN A 17 -10.75 -13.65 13.15
N ARG A 18 -11.82 -14.13 12.47
CA ARG A 18 -11.73 -15.09 11.36
C ARG A 18 -11.58 -14.44 9.97
N HIS A 19 -11.67 -13.11 9.89
CA HIS A 19 -11.68 -12.39 8.62
C HIS A 19 -10.25 -12.03 8.20
N GLU A 20 -9.78 -12.63 7.10
CA GLU A 20 -8.52 -12.29 6.44
C GLU A 20 -8.74 -11.15 5.46
N LEU A 21 -7.86 -10.16 5.50
CA LEU A 21 -7.88 -9.04 4.57
C LEU A 21 -7.02 -9.32 3.33
N LEU A 22 -5.83 -9.88 3.53
CA LEU A 22 -4.83 -9.97 2.47
C LEU A 22 -5.08 -11.16 1.55
N LEU A 23 -4.78 -10.98 0.27
CA LEU A 23 -4.75 -12.08 -0.69
C LEU A 23 -3.74 -13.13 -0.25
N GLN A 24 -4.15 -14.39 -0.30
CA GLN A 24 -3.33 -15.52 0.12
C GLN A 24 -2.60 -16.16 -1.06
N ASP A 25 -1.46 -16.81 -0.79
CA ASP A 25 -0.63 -17.54 -1.76
C ASP A 25 -1.37 -18.68 -2.47
N SER A 26 -2.35 -19.29 -1.80
CA SER A 26 -3.23 -20.30 -2.38
C SER A 26 -4.08 -19.81 -3.56
N ILE A 27 -4.28 -18.48 -3.67
CA ILE A 27 -5.02 -17.84 -4.77
C ILE A 27 -4.03 -17.38 -5.86
N ASN A 28 -2.94 -16.74 -5.46
CA ASN A 28 -1.85 -16.36 -6.37
C ASN A 28 -0.50 -16.56 -5.66
N PRO A 29 0.29 -17.57 -6.04
CA PRO A 29 1.54 -17.91 -5.35
C PRO A 29 2.68 -16.90 -5.57
N ILE A 30 2.52 -15.96 -6.49
CA ILE A 30 3.52 -14.92 -6.77
C ILE A 30 3.08 -13.58 -6.18
N ASN A 31 1.84 -13.17 -6.47
CA ASN A 31 1.28 -11.87 -6.08
C ASN A 31 0.27 -12.04 -4.94
N TYR A 32 0.75 -12.08 -3.71
CA TYR A 32 -0.07 -12.17 -2.49
C TYR A 32 0.48 -11.26 -1.38
N GLY A 33 -0.30 -11.03 -0.36
CA GLY A 33 0.11 -10.23 0.79
C GLY A 33 0.47 -8.80 0.45
N SER A 34 1.39 -8.21 1.20
CA SER A 34 1.89 -6.85 0.96
C SER A 34 3.41 -6.82 0.91
N THR A 35 3.92 -6.10 -0.09
CA THR A 35 5.35 -5.92 -0.37
C THR A 35 5.71 -4.45 -0.44
N LEU A 36 7.00 -4.14 -0.26
CA LEU A 36 7.57 -2.85 -0.65
C LEU A 36 8.40 -3.04 -1.91
N TRP A 37 8.17 -2.21 -2.89
CA TRP A 37 8.99 -2.08 -4.08
C TRP A 37 9.66 -0.70 -4.15
N VAL A 38 10.58 -0.57 -5.09
CA VAL A 38 11.26 0.69 -5.41
C VAL A 38 10.63 1.28 -6.66
N SER A 39 10.18 2.52 -6.60
CA SER A 39 9.60 3.25 -7.72
C SER A 39 10.63 4.23 -8.32
N PRO A 40 10.57 4.51 -9.66
CA PRO A 40 9.61 4.01 -10.64
C PRO A 40 9.86 2.54 -11.02
N GLN A 41 8.86 1.90 -11.62
CA GLN A 41 8.96 0.53 -12.12
C GLN A 41 9.71 0.49 -13.48
N ASP A 42 10.98 0.79 -13.49
CA ASP A 42 11.87 0.69 -14.65
C ASP A 42 12.69 -0.62 -14.68
N TRP A 43 12.56 -1.44 -13.63
CA TRP A 43 13.28 -2.71 -13.44
C TRP A 43 12.62 -3.92 -14.11
N GLY A 44 11.49 -3.74 -14.77
CA GLY A 44 10.78 -4.82 -15.47
C GLY A 44 10.04 -5.78 -14.52
N TRP A 45 9.52 -6.87 -15.06
CA TRP A 45 8.82 -7.92 -14.31
C TRP A 45 9.57 -9.27 -14.48
N PRO A 46 9.75 -10.07 -13.45
CA PRO A 46 9.33 -9.89 -12.04
C PRO A 46 10.21 -8.90 -11.28
N PRO A 47 9.78 -8.45 -10.07
CA PRO A 47 10.59 -7.61 -9.21
C PRO A 47 11.93 -8.25 -8.86
N PRO A 48 12.98 -7.46 -8.53
CA PRO A 48 14.27 -7.97 -8.08
C PRO A 48 14.12 -8.95 -6.91
N ALA A 49 14.63 -10.19 -7.09
CA ALA A 49 14.38 -11.27 -6.13
C ALA A 49 14.86 -10.95 -4.73
N ILE A 50 16.05 -10.33 -4.60
CA ILE A 50 16.67 -9.95 -3.33
C ILE A 50 15.75 -8.99 -2.53
N LEU A 51 15.02 -8.10 -3.22
CA LEU A 51 14.14 -7.12 -2.58
C LEU A 51 12.70 -7.64 -2.37
N ASP A 52 12.23 -8.60 -3.18
CA ASP A 52 10.81 -9.00 -3.17
C ASP A 52 10.54 -10.39 -2.56
N ARG A 53 11.43 -11.36 -2.73
CA ARG A 53 11.14 -12.77 -2.40
C ARG A 53 12.27 -13.56 -1.75
N ASP A 54 13.50 -13.05 -1.72
CA ASP A 54 14.57 -13.73 -1.03
C ASP A 54 14.46 -13.52 0.48
N ARG A 55 15.16 -14.36 1.24
CA ARG A 55 15.15 -14.29 2.71
C ARG A 55 15.74 -12.98 3.20
N TYR A 56 15.01 -12.29 4.08
CA TYR A 56 15.50 -11.16 4.86
C TYR A 56 16.11 -11.64 6.17
N SER A 57 17.15 -10.97 6.64
CA SER A 57 17.63 -11.11 8.02
C SER A 57 16.60 -10.56 9.00
N VAL A 58 16.53 -11.15 10.18
CA VAL A 58 15.52 -10.82 11.21
C VAL A 58 16.19 -10.45 12.52
N ARG A 59 15.72 -9.37 13.13
CA ARG A 59 16.07 -8.97 14.49
C ARG A 59 14.83 -8.51 15.22
N ILE A 60 14.70 -8.86 16.48
CA ILE A 60 13.62 -8.38 17.37
C ILE A 60 14.26 -7.52 18.45
N GLU A 61 13.81 -6.30 18.57
CA GLU A 61 14.35 -5.34 19.52
C GLU A 61 13.23 -4.39 19.98
N ASN A 62 13.11 -4.17 21.29
CA ASN A 62 12.13 -3.23 21.87
C ASN A 62 10.70 -3.44 21.34
N ASN A 63 10.22 -4.67 21.27
CA ASN A 63 8.92 -5.06 20.71
C ASN A 63 8.71 -4.69 19.21
N SER A 64 9.79 -4.42 18.49
CA SER A 64 9.77 -4.18 17.06
C SER A 64 10.43 -5.35 16.32
N LEU A 65 9.82 -5.76 15.23
CA LEU A 65 10.40 -6.70 14.27
C LEU A 65 11.17 -5.90 13.22
N MET A 66 12.47 -6.15 13.12
CA MET A 66 13.34 -5.54 12.12
C MET A 66 13.71 -6.60 11.07
N LEU A 67 13.57 -6.24 9.80
CA LEU A 67 13.84 -7.08 8.65
C LEU A 67 14.77 -6.32 7.71
N SER A 68 15.79 -7.00 7.15
CA SER A 68 16.71 -6.37 6.19
C SER A 68 17.00 -7.33 5.03
N SER A 69 16.85 -6.83 3.80
CA SER A 69 17.24 -7.54 2.58
C SER A 69 18.76 -7.63 2.42
N GLY A 70 19.22 -8.41 1.44
CA GLY A 70 20.52 -8.19 0.81
C GLY A 70 20.54 -6.90 -0.02
N VAL A 71 21.70 -6.57 -0.55
CA VAL A 71 21.88 -5.49 -1.54
C VAL A 71 21.54 -6.07 -2.91
N ASP A 72 20.65 -5.40 -3.66
CA ASP A 72 20.35 -5.78 -5.03
C ASP A 72 21.35 -5.15 -6.01
N ASP A 73 21.92 -5.97 -6.89
CA ASP A 73 22.97 -5.53 -7.81
C ASP A 73 22.45 -4.63 -8.94
N LEU A 74 21.17 -4.76 -9.32
CA LEU A 74 20.54 -3.91 -10.33
C LEU A 74 20.13 -2.57 -9.72
N MET A 75 19.37 -2.63 -8.64
CA MET A 75 18.84 -1.43 -7.97
C MET A 75 19.90 -0.73 -7.09
N LYS A 76 21.04 -1.38 -6.80
CA LYS A 76 22.13 -0.83 -5.98
C LYS A 76 21.68 -0.36 -4.58
N CYS A 77 20.57 -0.89 -4.10
CA CYS A 77 20.02 -0.55 -2.79
C CYS A 77 19.64 -1.80 -2.00
N LYS A 78 19.39 -1.60 -0.72
CA LYS A 78 18.73 -2.58 0.14
C LYS A 78 17.48 -1.99 0.79
N ILE A 79 16.59 -2.87 1.23
CA ILE A 79 15.36 -2.51 1.95
C ILE A 79 15.47 -2.98 3.39
N GLU A 80 15.10 -2.09 4.32
CA GLU A 80 14.84 -2.44 5.71
C GLU A 80 13.38 -2.13 6.06
N LYS A 81 12.79 -2.96 6.92
CA LYS A 81 11.42 -2.80 7.43
C LYS A 81 11.45 -2.92 8.94
N THR A 82 10.90 -1.96 9.65
CA THR A 82 10.69 -2.04 11.10
C THR A 82 9.19 -2.01 11.36
N ILE A 83 8.67 -3.03 12.04
CA ILE A 83 7.24 -3.21 12.26
C ILE A 83 6.98 -3.35 13.75
N HIS A 84 6.02 -2.58 14.28
CA HIS A 84 5.53 -2.72 15.64
C HIS A 84 4.02 -2.49 15.72
N SER A 85 3.39 -3.12 16.72
CA SER A 85 1.99 -2.88 17.06
C SER A 85 1.87 -1.68 17.99
N VAL A 86 0.79 -0.93 17.83
CA VAL A 86 0.46 0.17 18.76
C VAL A 86 -0.28 -0.40 19.95
N VAL A 87 0.24 -0.19 21.16
CA VAL A 87 -0.37 -0.69 22.40
C VAL A 87 -1.72 -0.01 22.63
N GLY A 88 -2.75 -0.83 22.86
CA GLY A 88 -4.11 -0.33 23.13
C GLY A 88 -4.91 0.02 21.87
N ASP A 89 -4.37 -0.25 20.69
CA ASP A 89 -5.06 -0.09 19.40
C ASP A 89 -4.80 -1.31 18.49
N THR A 90 -5.72 -1.58 17.57
CA THR A 90 -5.57 -2.60 16.51
C THR A 90 -4.91 -1.97 15.27
N SER A 91 -3.73 -1.38 15.47
CA SER A 91 -2.95 -0.74 14.43
C SER A 91 -1.48 -1.15 14.48
N PHE A 92 -0.81 -0.99 13.34
CA PHE A 92 0.61 -1.28 13.17
C PHE A 92 1.30 -0.08 12.55
N VAL A 93 2.51 0.19 13.00
CA VAL A 93 3.41 1.13 12.34
C VAL A 93 4.47 0.33 11.61
N ILE A 94 4.64 0.64 10.33
CA ILE A 94 5.63 0.05 9.44
C ILE A 94 6.53 1.18 8.98
N GLU A 95 7.78 1.13 9.36
CA GLU A 95 8.82 2.03 8.86
C GLU A 95 9.63 1.30 7.81
N TYR A 96 9.62 1.82 6.61
CA TYR A 96 10.40 1.34 5.48
C TYR A 96 11.64 2.22 5.29
N LYS A 97 12.76 1.58 4.94
CA LYS A 97 13.98 2.25 4.52
C LYS A 97 14.44 1.70 3.18
N ILE A 98 14.81 2.61 2.29
CA ILE A 98 15.55 2.29 1.06
C ILE A 98 16.91 2.93 1.20
N ILE A 99 17.96 2.13 1.21
CA ILE A 99 19.34 2.55 1.51
C ILE A 99 20.16 2.43 0.23
N ASN A 100 20.75 3.52 -0.22
CA ASN A 100 21.69 3.50 -1.34
C ASN A 100 23.01 2.85 -0.91
N GLU A 101 23.27 1.65 -1.41
CA GLU A 101 24.52 0.91 -1.12
C GLU A 101 25.58 1.06 -2.20
N SER A 102 25.40 1.99 -3.14
CA SER A 102 26.35 2.28 -4.22
C SER A 102 27.19 3.54 -3.96
N ASP A 103 28.09 3.82 -4.90
CA ASP A 103 28.93 5.02 -4.92
C ASP A 103 28.38 6.10 -5.88
N ILE A 104 27.17 5.92 -6.40
CA ILE A 104 26.50 6.88 -7.30
C ILE A 104 25.22 7.42 -6.67
N ILE A 105 24.74 8.55 -7.19
CA ILE A 105 23.43 9.09 -6.80
C ILE A 105 22.36 8.22 -7.44
N LEU A 106 21.44 7.72 -6.61
CA LEU A 106 20.21 7.04 -7.04
C LEU A 106 19.02 7.98 -6.87
N LYS A 107 17.91 7.67 -7.52
CA LYS A 107 16.67 8.42 -7.32
C LYS A 107 15.49 7.46 -7.27
N TYR A 108 14.82 7.38 -6.12
CA TYR A 108 13.78 6.40 -5.83
C TYR A 108 12.64 6.98 -4.98
N ALA A 109 11.49 6.31 -5.04
CA ALA A 109 10.39 6.44 -4.10
C ALA A 109 10.04 5.09 -3.47
N PRO A 110 9.59 5.02 -2.21
CA PRO A 110 9.04 3.80 -1.64
C PRO A 110 7.63 3.55 -2.20
N TRP A 111 7.34 2.30 -2.56
CA TRP A 111 6.08 1.90 -3.17
C TRP A 111 5.52 0.65 -2.45
N GLU A 112 4.51 0.84 -1.62
CA GLU A 112 3.84 -0.26 -0.91
C GLU A 112 2.68 -0.81 -1.72
N VAL A 113 2.76 -2.08 -2.10
CA VAL A 113 1.76 -2.80 -2.87
C VAL A 113 1.07 -3.82 -1.98
N THR A 114 -0.20 -3.59 -1.65
CA THR A 114 -1.00 -4.47 -0.80
C THR A 114 -2.10 -5.14 -1.60
N ARG A 115 -2.08 -6.46 -1.65
CA ARG A 115 -3.04 -7.25 -2.42
C ARG A 115 -4.17 -7.72 -1.54
N VAL A 116 -5.39 -7.50 -2.02
CA VAL A 116 -6.64 -7.93 -1.38
C VAL A 116 -7.48 -8.74 -2.38
N PRO A 117 -8.32 -9.68 -1.92
CA PRO A 117 -9.31 -10.30 -2.82
C PRO A 117 -10.13 -9.25 -3.54
N ALA A 118 -10.42 -9.48 -4.82
CA ALA A 118 -11.21 -8.53 -5.61
C ALA A 118 -12.61 -8.36 -5.03
N GLY A 119 -12.97 -7.12 -4.72
CA GLY A 119 -14.25 -6.78 -4.09
C GLY A 119 -14.18 -5.50 -3.28
N GLY A 120 -15.29 -5.18 -2.64
CA GLY A 120 -15.35 -4.05 -1.70
C GLY A 120 -15.34 -2.67 -2.35
N ILE A 121 -15.03 -1.70 -1.51
CA ILE A 121 -15.02 -0.28 -1.86
C ILE A 121 -13.68 0.31 -1.41
N THR A 122 -12.93 0.92 -2.33
CA THR A 122 -11.70 1.66 -2.01
C THR A 122 -11.96 3.15 -2.15
N PHE A 123 -11.52 3.93 -1.18
CA PHE A 123 -11.74 5.38 -1.20
C PHE A 123 -10.57 6.13 -0.57
N PHE A 124 -10.33 7.33 -1.09
CA PHE A 124 -9.24 8.21 -0.67
C PHE A 124 -9.54 9.66 -1.09
N PRO A 125 -8.95 10.66 -0.41
CA PRO A 125 -9.04 12.06 -0.83
C PRO A 125 -8.36 12.28 -2.17
N GLU A 126 -9.04 13.03 -3.07
CA GLU A 126 -8.48 13.41 -4.37
C GLU A 126 -7.60 14.65 -4.22
N GLY A 127 -6.37 14.57 -4.68
CA GLY A 127 -5.46 15.69 -4.76
C GLY A 127 -5.72 16.61 -5.97
N PRO A 128 -5.03 17.75 -6.04
CA PRO A 128 -5.30 18.79 -7.03
C PRO A 128 -5.00 18.38 -8.48
N ALA A 129 -4.06 17.48 -8.71
CA ALA A 129 -3.76 16.98 -10.04
C ALA A 129 -4.81 15.97 -10.57
N GLY A 130 -5.70 15.48 -9.67
CA GLY A 130 -6.71 14.50 -10.03
C GLY A 130 -6.13 13.14 -10.38
N GLY A 131 -6.73 12.45 -11.33
CA GLY A 131 -6.29 11.11 -11.71
C GLY A 131 -6.49 10.77 -13.17
N LYS A 132 -5.77 9.74 -13.61
CA LYS A 132 -5.88 9.10 -14.92
C LYS A 132 -6.46 7.70 -14.77
N ARG A 133 -7.30 7.30 -15.70
CA ARG A 133 -7.90 5.95 -15.78
C ARG A 133 -7.46 5.31 -17.09
N GLN A 134 -7.08 4.04 -17.02
CA GLN A 134 -6.83 3.27 -18.24
C GLN A 134 -8.11 2.64 -18.82
N SER A 135 -9.26 2.68 -18.10
CA SER A 135 -10.48 2.03 -18.50
C SER A 135 -11.75 2.59 -17.82
N LYS A 136 -12.93 2.09 -18.22
CA LYS A 136 -14.20 2.42 -17.57
C LYS A 136 -14.32 1.64 -16.25
N LEU A 137 -14.18 2.31 -15.15
CA LEU A 137 -14.34 1.76 -13.80
C LEU A 137 -15.47 2.48 -13.06
N ASN A 138 -16.08 1.79 -12.11
CA ASN A 138 -17.16 2.34 -11.29
C ASN A 138 -16.59 3.28 -10.21
N ILE A 139 -16.42 4.55 -10.57
CA ILE A 139 -15.88 5.59 -9.71
C ILE A 139 -16.92 6.69 -9.52
N ILE A 140 -17.15 7.03 -8.27
CA ILE A 140 -17.92 8.20 -7.84
C ILE A 140 -16.95 9.19 -7.20
N LYS A 141 -17.05 10.46 -7.59
CA LYS A 141 -16.37 11.57 -6.90
C LYS A 141 -17.41 12.33 -6.11
N HIS A 142 -17.23 12.41 -4.81
CA HIS A 142 -18.15 13.08 -3.91
C HIS A 142 -17.41 13.75 -2.77
N GLU A 143 -17.62 15.05 -2.58
CA GLU A 143 -16.98 15.87 -1.52
C GLU A 143 -15.45 15.76 -1.50
N GLY A 144 -14.79 15.75 -2.65
CA GLY A 144 -13.32 15.65 -2.77
C GLY A 144 -12.74 14.26 -2.48
N ILE A 145 -13.59 13.25 -2.40
CA ILE A 145 -13.21 11.85 -2.20
C ILE A 145 -13.47 11.07 -3.48
N VAL A 146 -12.52 10.24 -3.86
CA VAL A 146 -12.65 9.23 -4.91
C VAL A 146 -13.19 7.96 -4.26
N TRP A 147 -14.31 7.44 -4.76
CA TRP A 147 -14.93 6.19 -4.32
C TRP A 147 -14.89 5.21 -5.48
N PHE A 148 -14.09 4.17 -5.36
CA PHE A 148 -14.04 3.06 -6.32
C PHE A 148 -14.86 1.89 -5.77
N TYR A 149 -15.92 1.51 -6.47
CA TYR A 149 -16.75 0.34 -6.19
C TYR A 149 -16.35 -0.78 -7.14
N PHE A 150 -15.85 -1.90 -6.60
CA PHE A 150 -15.51 -3.03 -7.45
C PHE A 150 -16.77 -3.59 -8.13
N ASP A 151 -16.75 -3.60 -9.45
CA ASP A 151 -17.80 -4.20 -10.28
C ASP A 151 -17.17 -5.22 -11.24
N PRO A 152 -17.41 -6.53 -11.03
CA PRO A 152 -16.82 -7.57 -11.87
C PRO A 152 -17.27 -7.49 -13.34
N LEU A 153 -18.42 -6.86 -13.64
CA LEU A 153 -18.92 -6.72 -15.00
C LEU A 153 -18.11 -5.70 -15.82
N LEU A 154 -17.42 -4.79 -15.16
CA LEU A 154 -16.57 -3.78 -15.81
C LEU A 154 -15.12 -4.23 -16.01
N VAL A 155 -14.73 -5.37 -15.42
CA VAL A 155 -13.35 -5.89 -15.53
C VAL A 155 -13.27 -6.84 -16.73
N ASN A 156 -12.62 -6.42 -17.80
CA ASN A 156 -12.41 -7.20 -19.03
C ASN A 156 -10.93 -7.38 -19.38
N ASP A 157 -10.02 -6.65 -18.73
CA ASP A 157 -8.56 -6.73 -18.87
C ASP A 157 -7.90 -6.28 -17.57
N HIS A 158 -6.58 -6.24 -17.52
CA HIS A 158 -5.84 -5.55 -16.47
C HIS A 158 -6.20 -4.06 -16.48
N GLN A 159 -6.53 -3.53 -15.32
CA GLN A 159 -6.95 -2.14 -15.20
C GLN A 159 -6.15 -1.46 -14.11
N LYS A 160 -5.76 -0.22 -14.33
CA LYS A 160 -5.04 0.58 -13.36
C LYS A 160 -5.64 1.99 -13.26
N LEU A 161 -5.71 2.49 -12.04
CA LEU A 161 -6.05 3.86 -11.69
C LEU A 161 -4.80 4.52 -11.14
N PHE A 162 -4.57 5.74 -11.54
CA PHE A 162 -3.50 6.58 -11.06
C PHE A 162 -4.10 7.88 -10.53
N TYR A 163 -3.83 8.22 -9.28
CA TYR A 163 -4.34 9.43 -8.66
C TYR A 163 -3.27 10.12 -7.81
N ASN A 164 -3.17 11.43 -7.94
CA ASN A 164 -2.59 12.24 -6.90
C ASN A 164 -3.57 12.23 -5.71
N GLY A 165 -3.10 11.80 -4.56
CA GLY A 165 -3.86 11.76 -3.33
C GLY A 165 -3.88 13.11 -2.62
N LYS A 166 -4.45 13.12 -1.43
CA LYS A 166 -4.47 14.22 -0.47
C LYS A 166 -4.77 13.69 0.93
N GLU A 167 -4.36 14.39 1.94
CA GLU A 167 -4.55 14.02 3.35
C GLU A 167 -3.76 12.76 3.79
N GLY A 168 -2.98 12.10 2.91
CA GLY A 168 -2.09 11.00 3.24
C GLY A 168 -2.80 9.76 3.78
N TRP A 169 -3.94 9.36 3.22
CA TRP A 169 -4.60 8.11 3.58
C TRP A 169 -5.38 7.47 2.42
N LEU A 170 -5.45 6.14 2.47
CA LEU A 170 -6.29 5.31 1.62
C LEU A 170 -7.06 4.32 2.51
N ALA A 171 -8.34 4.11 2.22
CA ALA A 171 -9.19 3.15 2.92
C ALA A 171 -9.81 2.14 1.95
N HIS A 172 -9.95 0.89 2.44
CA HIS A 172 -10.62 -0.18 1.72
C HIS A 172 -11.59 -0.91 2.65
N GLN A 173 -12.86 -0.99 2.26
CA GLN A 173 -13.88 -1.69 3.01
C GLN A 173 -14.37 -2.92 2.27
N THR A 174 -14.25 -4.07 2.91
CA THR A 174 -14.92 -5.33 2.53
C THR A 174 -16.27 -5.44 3.25
N ASN A 175 -16.94 -6.60 3.11
CA ASN A 175 -18.18 -6.87 3.86
C ASN A 175 -18.01 -6.92 5.39
N SER A 176 -16.81 -7.14 5.89
CA SER A 176 -16.54 -7.37 7.31
C SER A 176 -15.45 -6.49 7.90
N LEU A 177 -14.58 -5.93 7.07
CA LEU A 177 -13.38 -5.23 7.50
C LEU A 177 -13.30 -3.86 6.84
N LEU A 178 -12.85 -2.88 7.61
CA LEU A 178 -12.34 -1.60 7.13
C LEU A 178 -10.83 -1.56 7.39
N PHE A 179 -10.07 -1.48 6.32
CA PHE A 179 -8.62 -1.31 6.32
C PHE A 179 -8.27 0.12 5.94
N ILE A 180 -7.35 0.74 6.67
CA ILE A 180 -6.91 2.10 6.41
C ILE A 180 -5.39 2.11 6.43
N LYS A 181 -4.78 2.72 5.42
CA LYS A 181 -3.37 3.09 5.38
C LYS A 181 -3.27 4.60 5.60
N ARG A 182 -2.41 5.02 6.53
CA ARG A 182 -2.00 6.43 6.71
C ARG A 182 -0.53 6.55 6.42
N TYR A 183 -0.15 7.53 5.61
CA TYR A 183 1.22 7.76 5.14
C TYR A 183 1.47 9.27 4.99
N PRO A 184 2.71 9.75 4.85
CA PRO A 184 3.00 11.13 4.50
C PRO A 184 2.42 11.48 3.13
N ASP A 185 1.58 12.52 3.08
CA ASP A 185 1.03 13.08 1.85
C ASP A 185 2.14 13.70 1.00
N ILE A 186 2.08 13.55 -0.31
CA ILE A 186 3.05 14.14 -1.24
C ILE A 186 2.36 14.98 -2.30
N SER A 187 3.05 16.00 -2.79
CA SER A 187 2.55 16.79 -3.91
C SER A 187 2.78 16.06 -5.24
N TYR A 188 2.03 16.46 -6.27
CA TYR A 188 2.18 15.91 -7.61
C TYR A 188 3.61 16.00 -8.17
N GLU A 189 4.33 17.08 -7.82
CA GLU A 189 5.72 17.28 -8.26
C GLU A 189 6.73 16.34 -7.59
N GLN A 190 6.32 15.69 -6.50
CA GLN A 190 7.13 14.73 -5.76
C GLN A 190 6.86 13.28 -6.18
N GLU A 191 5.91 13.05 -7.08
CA GLU A 191 5.62 11.71 -7.61
C GLU A 191 6.77 11.20 -8.50
N ALA A 192 6.97 9.88 -8.52
CA ALA A 192 7.93 9.25 -9.41
C ALA A 192 7.45 9.29 -10.88
N PRO A 193 8.35 9.36 -11.87
CA PRO A 193 7.98 9.42 -13.28
C PRO A 193 7.10 8.23 -13.72
N GLY A 194 5.91 8.53 -14.22
CA GLY A 194 4.96 7.54 -14.72
C GLY A 194 4.07 6.90 -13.66
N GLU A 195 4.32 7.18 -12.38
CA GLU A 195 3.59 6.65 -11.23
C GLU A 195 2.83 7.79 -10.51
N THR A 196 2.05 7.45 -9.49
CA THR A 196 1.32 8.42 -8.66
C THR A 196 1.28 8.01 -7.20
N GLU A 197 0.91 8.94 -6.32
CA GLU A 197 0.84 8.68 -4.89
C GLU A 197 -0.12 7.54 -4.52
N VAL A 198 -1.26 7.44 -5.22
CA VAL A 198 -2.26 6.38 -5.03
C VAL A 198 -2.52 5.68 -6.34
N GLU A 199 -2.38 4.36 -6.33
CA GLU A 199 -2.69 3.53 -7.48
C GLU A 199 -3.56 2.35 -7.07
N LEU A 200 -4.50 1.99 -7.94
CA LEU A 200 -5.30 0.77 -7.79
C LEU A 200 -5.11 -0.07 -9.04
N TYR A 201 -4.67 -1.30 -8.86
CA TYR A 201 -4.60 -2.28 -9.93
C TYR A 201 -5.69 -3.34 -9.73
N ILE A 202 -6.35 -3.74 -10.82
CA ILE A 202 -7.35 -4.80 -10.85
C ILE A 202 -6.90 -5.89 -11.82
N HIS A 203 -6.73 -7.10 -11.30
CA HIS A 203 -6.31 -8.24 -12.10
C HIS A 203 -7.44 -8.69 -13.05
N LYS A 204 -7.11 -8.94 -14.31
CA LYS A 204 -8.07 -9.30 -15.39
C LYS A 204 -8.98 -10.49 -15.06
N ASN A 205 -8.51 -11.45 -14.28
CA ASN A 205 -9.30 -12.61 -13.86
C ASN A 205 -10.20 -12.32 -12.66
N ARG A 206 -10.27 -11.06 -12.18
CA ARG A 206 -11.12 -10.63 -11.04
C ARG A 206 -10.80 -11.37 -9.74
N THR A 207 -9.56 -11.83 -9.57
CA THR A 207 -9.15 -12.60 -8.39
C THR A 207 -8.67 -11.71 -7.27
N TYR A 208 -8.00 -10.58 -7.61
CA TYR A 208 -7.46 -9.64 -6.64
C TYR A 208 -7.37 -8.22 -7.18
N MET A 209 -7.16 -7.32 -6.26
CA MET A 209 -6.81 -5.93 -6.50
C MET A 209 -5.54 -5.58 -5.71
N GLU A 210 -4.81 -4.57 -6.17
CA GLU A 210 -3.69 -3.99 -5.44
C GLU A 210 -4.09 -2.59 -4.97
N LEU A 211 -3.86 -2.35 -3.69
CA LEU A 211 -4.01 -1.06 -3.03
C LEU A 211 -2.60 -0.50 -2.85
N GLU A 212 -2.21 0.40 -3.72
CA GLU A 212 -0.86 0.87 -3.85
C GLU A 212 -0.75 2.29 -3.33
N ILE A 213 0.32 2.58 -2.59
CA ILE A 213 0.65 3.92 -2.13
C ILE A 213 2.15 4.17 -2.31
N GLN A 214 2.51 5.40 -2.65
CA GLN A 214 3.90 5.79 -2.85
C GLN A 214 4.28 6.98 -1.97
N GLY A 215 5.56 7.04 -1.61
CA GLY A 215 6.15 8.21 -0.97
C GLY A 215 6.91 9.07 -1.97
N GLU A 216 7.59 10.10 -1.47
CA GLU A 216 8.31 11.08 -2.25
C GLU A 216 9.46 10.46 -3.07
N TYR A 217 9.57 10.90 -4.33
CA TYR A 217 10.65 10.55 -5.25
C TYR A 217 11.87 11.46 -5.02
N VAL A 218 12.86 10.95 -4.33
CA VAL A 218 14.01 11.73 -3.86
C VAL A 218 15.34 11.21 -4.39
N SER A 219 16.32 12.12 -4.50
CA SER A 219 17.71 11.79 -4.81
C SER A 219 18.42 11.32 -3.55
N LEU A 220 19.14 10.21 -3.65
CA LEU A 220 19.92 9.56 -2.59
C LEU A 220 21.40 9.60 -2.95
N SER A 221 22.20 10.37 -2.23
CA SER A 221 23.66 10.28 -2.32
C SER A 221 24.15 8.89 -1.85
N PRO A 222 25.39 8.50 -2.13
CA PRO A 222 25.96 7.28 -1.58
C PRO A 222 25.76 7.17 -0.06
N LYS A 223 25.20 6.04 0.41
CA LYS A 223 24.86 5.73 1.81
C LYS A 223 23.69 6.52 2.40
N ASP A 224 23.03 7.39 1.63
CA ASP A 224 21.78 8.03 2.05
C ASP A 224 20.63 7.02 2.14
N THR A 225 19.61 7.40 2.90
CA THR A 225 18.44 6.56 3.21
C THR A 225 17.15 7.33 3.07
N ILE A 226 16.20 6.79 2.31
CA ILE A 226 14.78 7.17 2.42
C ILE A 226 14.23 6.51 3.67
N VAL A 227 13.54 7.27 4.51
CA VAL A 227 12.73 6.73 5.62
C VAL A 227 11.28 7.09 5.37
N TRP A 228 10.43 6.09 5.25
CA TRP A 228 9.00 6.27 4.97
C TRP A 228 8.16 5.45 5.95
N LYS A 229 7.18 6.09 6.58
CA LYS A 229 6.40 5.50 7.64
C LYS A 229 4.93 5.38 7.24
N VAL A 230 4.39 4.16 7.34
CA VAL A 230 2.99 3.85 7.07
C VAL A 230 2.33 3.30 8.33
N CYS A 231 1.14 3.76 8.64
CA CYS A 231 0.32 3.20 9.72
C CYS A 231 -0.85 2.43 9.11
N TRP A 232 -1.01 1.19 9.54
CA TRP A 232 -2.13 0.33 9.14
C TRP A 232 -3.13 0.20 10.27
N PHE A 233 -4.40 0.48 9.99
CA PHE A 233 -5.52 0.26 10.89
C PHE A 233 -6.43 -0.81 10.31
N LEU A 234 -6.82 -1.79 11.12
CA LEU A 234 -7.82 -2.78 10.76
C LEU A 234 -8.97 -2.72 11.75
N ARG A 235 -10.19 -2.58 11.24
CA ARG A 235 -11.41 -2.50 12.05
C ARG A 235 -12.46 -3.46 11.52
N GLU A 236 -13.21 -4.10 12.39
CA GLU A 236 -14.43 -4.80 11.98
C GLU A 236 -15.51 -3.76 11.69
N ARG A 237 -16.08 -3.86 10.51
CA ARG A 237 -17.16 -2.99 10.07
C ARG A 237 -18.01 -3.72 9.02
N GLN A 238 -19.32 -3.80 9.30
CA GLN A 238 -20.29 -4.47 8.42
C GLN A 238 -21.29 -3.50 7.78
N ASN A 239 -21.08 -2.20 7.96
CA ASN A 239 -21.97 -1.18 7.40
C ASN A 239 -21.73 -1.07 5.90
N LYS A 240 -22.83 -1.00 5.15
CA LYS A 240 -22.80 -0.68 3.72
C LYS A 240 -22.36 0.77 3.48
N ILE A 241 -21.88 1.06 2.28
CA ILE A 241 -21.55 2.40 1.82
C ILE A 241 -22.22 2.60 0.45
N GLU A 242 -23.53 2.81 0.48
CA GLU A 242 -24.36 2.98 -0.73
C GLU A 242 -24.92 4.40 -0.82
N THR A 243 -25.25 5.01 0.31
CA THR A 243 -25.84 6.35 0.41
C THR A 243 -24.82 7.42 0.78
N ASP A 244 -25.18 8.69 0.57
CA ASP A 244 -24.33 9.82 0.95
C ASP A 244 -24.11 9.89 2.47
N ASP A 245 -25.13 9.57 3.27
CA ASP A 245 -25.00 9.55 4.72
C ASP A 245 -24.04 8.46 5.20
N GLU A 246 -24.07 7.29 4.58
CA GLU A 246 -23.13 6.20 4.88
C GLU A 246 -21.69 6.57 4.48
N ARG A 247 -21.51 7.25 3.33
CA ARG A 247 -20.22 7.81 2.90
C ARG A 247 -19.70 8.83 3.92
N LYS A 248 -20.53 9.79 4.35
CA LYS A 248 -20.17 10.80 5.35
C LYS A 248 -19.79 10.17 6.69
N ASN A 249 -20.54 9.17 7.13
CA ASN A 249 -20.29 8.47 8.38
C ASN A 249 -18.95 7.73 8.38
N VAL A 250 -18.66 6.96 7.31
CA VAL A 250 -17.37 6.24 7.24
C VAL A 250 -16.21 7.21 7.06
N LEU A 251 -16.36 8.27 6.28
CA LEU A 251 -15.34 9.30 6.07
C LEU A 251 -14.99 10.01 7.39
N SER A 252 -16.00 10.43 8.16
CA SER A 252 -15.79 11.01 9.49
C SER A 252 -15.06 10.05 10.44
N TYR A 253 -15.41 8.77 10.40
CA TYR A 253 -14.72 7.74 11.19
C TYR A 253 -13.26 7.57 10.78
N VAL A 254 -12.98 7.47 9.46
CA VAL A 254 -11.61 7.34 8.95
C VAL A 254 -10.77 8.55 9.35
N ARG A 255 -11.28 9.78 9.12
CA ARG A 255 -10.55 11.01 9.45
C ARG A 255 -10.21 11.12 10.95
N ARG A 256 -11.13 10.72 11.85
CA ARG A 256 -10.80 10.65 13.28
C ARG A 256 -9.66 9.71 13.59
N LEU A 257 -9.67 8.49 13.00
CA LEU A 257 -8.61 7.51 13.23
C LEU A 257 -7.25 8.00 12.71
N VAL A 258 -7.19 8.53 11.50
CA VAL A 258 -5.92 8.98 10.90
C VAL A 258 -5.36 10.22 11.60
N ASN A 259 -6.22 11.07 12.20
CA ASN A 259 -5.81 12.25 12.97
C ASN A 259 -5.49 11.93 14.44
N GLY A 260 -5.68 10.68 14.87
CA GLY A 260 -5.44 10.27 16.27
C GLY A 260 -6.49 10.78 17.26
N GLU A 261 -7.66 11.17 16.77
CA GLU A 261 -8.79 11.56 17.59
C GLU A 261 -9.51 10.31 18.11
N LYS A 262 -9.74 10.27 19.44
CA LYS A 262 -10.44 9.15 20.11
C LYS A 262 -11.95 9.27 20.03
#